data_b921f740f7bb950fe3712962e3b5ffbb
#
_entry.id   b921f740f7bb950fe3712962e3b5ffbb
#
_cell.length_a   1.000
_cell.length_b   1.000
_cell.length_c   1.000
_cell.angle_alpha   90.00
_cell.angle_beta   90.00
_cell.angle_gamma   90.00
#
_symmetry.space_group_name_H-M   'P 1'
#
loop_
_entity.id
_entity.type
_entity.pdbx_description
1 polymer ?
#
loop_
_entity_poly.entity_id
_entity_poly.type
_entity_poly.pdbx_seq_one_letter_code
_entity_poly.pdbx_strand_id
1 'polypeptide(L)'
;MLFYFSATGNTEHVVEEIKTNGESVVFIPDAIKKGTFDFDVMDNRIGILSPTYFWGLPSIVKNFLEKAHFNYKGKPYCFYVATCGSTPGSSGSIAKDLLKNKGLSLDACFDIKMPDTWTVIFDLSNKKKVDKKLLKSDKKIKKLQCQLRRQITGNHMGLTTPRFVADHYQNTYDNKVRKTRNLSVSNSCIGCGICAKNCPVQAIEIKDKKPVWIAEFCVMCLGCLHRCPKHAIYYRDGKATDSHGQYTYPNKRKKMETE
;
A
#
# COMPACT_ATOMS: atom_id res chain seq x y z
N MET A 1 -8.04 -15.89 -3.83
CA MET A 1 -8.10 -14.54 -4.43
C MET A 1 -7.37 -13.54 -3.54
N LEU A 2 -6.54 -12.67 -4.10
CA LEU A 2 -5.77 -11.66 -3.36
C LEU A 2 -6.24 -10.27 -3.75
N PHE A 3 -6.45 -9.41 -2.77
CA PHE A 3 -6.80 -7.99 -2.94
C PHE A 3 -5.67 -7.14 -2.38
N TYR A 4 -5.16 -6.19 -3.14
CA TYR A 4 -4.04 -5.40 -2.65
C TYR A 4 -4.05 -3.94 -3.07
N PHE A 5 -3.38 -3.13 -2.25
CA PHE A 5 -2.99 -1.78 -2.58
C PHE A 5 -1.46 -1.62 -2.47
N SER A 6 -0.86 -1.02 -3.47
CA SER A 6 0.58 -0.70 -3.47
C SER A 6 0.81 0.62 -4.19
N ALA A 7 1.45 1.59 -3.52
CA ALA A 7 1.78 2.87 -4.14
C ALA A 7 3.15 2.86 -4.82
N THR A 8 4.14 2.17 -4.24
CA THR A 8 5.54 2.20 -4.67
C THR A 8 6.11 0.81 -5.01
N GLY A 9 5.25 -0.22 -5.05
CA GLY A 9 5.63 -1.58 -5.42
C GLY A 9 5.92 -2.52 -4.24
N ASN A 10 6.07 -2.03 -3.01
CA ASN A 10 6.38 -2.88 -1.85
C ASN A 10 5.36 -4.00 -1.63
N THR A 11 4.09 -3.65 -1.50
CA THR A 11 3.02 -4.64 -1.28
C THR A 11 2.80 -5.51 -2.52
N GLU A 12 2.92 -4.92 -3.71
CA GLU A 12 2.84 -5.65 -4.98
C GLU A 12 3.89 -6.76 -5.06
N HIS A 13 5.15 -6.50 -4.65
CA HIS A 13 6.17 -7.53 -4.58
C HIS A 13 5.76 -8.67 -3.65
N VAL A 14 5.20 -8.39 -2.48
CA VAL A 14 4.71 -9.43 -1.56
C VAL A 14 3.63 -10.26 -2.23
N VAL A 15 2.68 -9.63 -2.93
CA VAL A 15 1.62 -10.34 -3.67
C VAL A 15 2.21 -11.27 -4.72
N GLU A 16 3.13 -10.78 -5.55
CA GLU A 16 3.78 -11.57 -6.60
C GLU A 16 4.51 -12.80 -6.06
N GLU A 17 5.13 -12.67 -4.89
CA GLU A 17 5.85 -13.77 -4.25
C GLU A 17 4.94 -14.79 -3.56
N ILE A 18 3.75 -14.41 -3.08
CA ILE A 18 2.87 -15.33 -2.33
C ILE A 18 1.70 -15.88 -3.15
N LYS A 19 1.38 -15.27 -4.31
CA LYS A 19 0.30 -15.78 -5.17
C LYS A 19 0.61 -17.19 -5.63
N THR A 20 -0.44 -18.00 -5.72
CA THR A 20 -0.35 -19.35 -6.28
C THR A 20 -0.70 -19.32 -7.77
N ASN A 21 -0.33 -20.40 -8.48
CA ASN A 21 -0.65 -20.51 -9.90
C ASN A 21 -2.18 -20.48 -10.12
N GLY A 22 -2.64 -19.63 -11.03
CA GLY A 22 -4.08 -19.47 -11.33
C GLY A 22 -4.86 -18.64 -10.29
N GLU A 23 -4.23 -18.17 -9.20
CA GLU A 23 -4.94 -17.36 -8.20
C GLU A 23 -5.28 -15.96 -8.71
N SER A 24 -6.53 -15.57 -8.54
CA SER A 24 -7.02 -14.25 -8.94
C SER A 24 -6.42 -13.15 -8.05
N VAL A 25 -5.93 -12.09 -8.69
CA VAL A 25 -5.32 -10.93 -8.01
C VAL A 25 -6.03 -9.65 -8.42
N VAL A 26 -6.52 -8.90 -7.46
CA VAL A 26 -7.26 -7.64 -7.64
C VAL A 26 -6.45 -6.47 -7.09
N PHE A 27 -6.10 -5.53 -7.96
CA PHE A 27 -5.55 -4.24 -7.54
C PHE A 27 -6.69 -3.33 -7.11
N ILE A 28 -6.76 -3.01 -5.83
CA ILE A 28 -7.87 -2.26 -5.21
C ILE A 28 -8.18 -0.95 -5.94
N PRO A 29 -7.21 -0.10 -6.34
CA PRO A 29 -7.50 1.11 -7.10
C PRO A 29 -8.22 0.86 -8.43
N ASP A 30 -7.89 -0.22 -9.14
CA ASP A 30 -8.54 -0.55 -10.41
C ASP A 30 -9.98 -1.03 -10.20
N ALA A 31 -10.22 -1.80 -9.14
CA ALA A 31 -11.58 -2.23 -8.77
C ALA A 31 -12.46 -1.02 -8.43
N ILE A 32 -11.95 -0.08 -7.62
CA ILE A 32 -12.66 1.17 -7.28
C ILE A 32 -12.94 2.00 -8.53
N LYS A 33 -11.95 2.16 -9.42
CA LYS A 33 -12.09 2.94 -10.65
C LYS A 33 -13.16 2.34 -11.58
N LYS A 34 -13.27 1.01 -11.62
CA LYS A 34 -14.28 0.28 -12.41
C LYS A 34 -15.64 0.20 -11.71
N GLY A 35 -15.76 0.61 -10.46
CA GLY A 35 -16.95 0.43 -9.65
C GLY A 35 -17.24 -1.04 -9.33
N THR A 36 -16.23 -1.91 -9.38
CA THR A 36 -16.38 -3.35 -9.13
C THR A 36 -16.18 -3.62 -7.64
N PHE A 37 -17.23 -4.06 -6.97
CA PHE A 37 -17.21 -4.37 -5.54
C PHE A 37 -17.75 -5.76 -5.20
N ASP A 38 -18.31 -6.48 -6.17
CA ASP A 38 -18.81 -7.85 -6.01
C ASP A 38 -17.80 -8.84 -6.59
N PHE A 39 -17.37 -9.81 -5.80
CA PHE A 39 -16.32 -10.74 -6.15
C PHE A 39 -16.73 -12.17 -5.87
N ASP A 40 -16.77 -13.00 -6.90
CA ASP A 40 -16.95 -14.44 -6.78
C ASP A 40 -15.59 -15.08 -6.47
N VAL A 41 -15.41 -15.51 -5.22
CA VAL A 41 -14.18 -16.10 -4.73
C VAL A 41 -14.24 -17.61 -4.95
N MET A 42 -13.59 -18.05 -6.02
CA MET A 42 -13.47 -19.49 -6.33
C MET A 42 -12.27 -20.14 -5.64
N ASP A 43 -11.36 -19.35 -5.11
CA ASP A 43 -10.18 -19.80 -4.39
C ASP A 43 -10.53 -20.22 -2.95
N ASN A 44 -9.78 -21.18 -2.39
CA ASN A 44 -9.95 -21.60 -1.00
C ASN A 44 -9.40 -20.59 0.02
N ARG A 45 -8.95 -19.43 -0.43
CA ARG A 45 -8.41 -18.38 0.43
C ARG A 45 -8.72 -16.98 -0.07
N ILE A 46 -8.81 -16.04 0.89
CA ILE A 46 -8.96 -14.60 0.66
C ILE A 46 -7.81 -13.90 1.36
N GLY A 47 -6.97 -13.19 0.61
CA GLY A 47 -5.87 -12.39 1.16
C GLY A 47 -6.10 -10.91 0.94
N ILE A 48 -5.98 -10.12 2.01
CA ILE A 48 -5.95 -8.65 1.93
C ILE A 48 -4.53 -8.17 2.23
N LEU A 49 -3.93 -7.43 1.29
CA LEU A 49 -2.56 -6.94 1.46
C LEU A 49 -2.51 -5.42 1.30
N SER A 50 -1.95 -4.72 2.27
CA SER A 50 -1.83 -3.26 2.20
C SER A 50 -0.59 -2.72 2.91
N PRO A 51 -0.11 -1.53 2.54
CA PRO A 51 0.81 -0.82 3.42
C PRO A 51 0.11 -0.35 4.69
N THR A 52 0.89 -0.13 5.74
CA THR A 52 0.44 0.53 6.96
C THR A 52 0.62 2.03 6.82
N TYR A 53 -0.45 2.80 6.94
CA TYR A 53 -0.42 4.26 6.97
C TYR A 53 -0.87 4.75 8.34
N PHE A 54 -0.03 5.55 9.00
CA PHE A 54 -0.35 6.13 10.30
C PHE A 54 -0.93 5.09 11.29
N TRP A 55 -0.20 3.98 11.44
CA TRP A 55 -0.53 2.82 12.28
C TRP A 55 -1.85 2.11 11.98
N GLY A 56 -2.46 2.38 10.82
CA GLY A 56 -3.68 1.73 10.37
C GLY A 56 -3.71 1.45 8.88
N LEU A 57 -4.90 1.33 8.31
CA LEU A 57 -5.12 1.09 6.89
C LEU A 57 -5.13 2.39 6.09
N PRO A 58 -4.61 2.39 4.85
CA PRO A 58 -4.86 3.47 3.90
C PRO A 58 -6.36 3.66 3.69
N SER A 59 -6.80 4.92 3.53
CA SER A 59 -8.22 5.24 3.32
C SER A 59 -8.84 4.50 2.14
N ILE A 60 -8.09 4.31 1.06
CA ILE A 60 -8.56 3.58 -0.13
C ILE A 60 -8.86 2.10 0.18
N VAL A 61 -8.09 1.48 1.08
CA VAL A 61 -8.31 0.10 1.51
C VAL A 61 -9.51 0.00 2.44
N LYS A 62 -9.66 0.96 3.38
CA LYS A 62 -10.85 1.05 4.23
C LYS A 62 -12.11 1.17 3.38
N ASN A 63 -12.16 2.17 2.49
CA ASN A 63 -13.30 2.42 1.60
C ASN A 63 -13.62 1.21 0.70
N PHE A 64 -12.60 0.51 0.22
CA PHE A 64 -12.81 -0.70 -0.57
C PHE A 64 -13.45 -1.81 0.27
N LEU A 65 -12.90 -2.13 1.45
CA LEU A 65 -13.43 -3.18 2.32
C LEU A 65 -14.83 -2.86 2.84
N GLU A 66 -15.18 -1.60 3.05
CA GLU A 66 -16.51 -1.16 3.42
C GLU A 66 -17.57 -1.45 2.32
N LYS A 67 -17.16 -1.39 1.04
CA LYS A 67 -18.04 -1.58 -0.11
C LYS A 67 -18.01 -2.99 -0.68
N ALA A 68 -16.90 -3.70 -0.55
CA ALA A 68 -16.71 -5.00 -1.17
C ALA A 68 -17.65 -6.07 -0.62
N HIS A 69 -18.16 -6.92 -1.53
CA HIS A 69 -18.91 -8.12 -1.23
C HIS A 69 -18.14 -9.32 -1.76
N PHE A 70 -18.01 -10.34 -0.94
CA PHE A 70 -17.27 -11.54 -1.26
C PHE A 70 -18.24 -12.72 -1.28
N ASN A 71 -18.52 -13.26 -2.46
CA ASN A 71 -19.34 -14.44 -2.65
C ASN A 71 -18.42 -15.67 -2.64
N TYR A 72 -18.56 -16.54 -1.67
CA TYR A 72 -17.72 -17.72 -1.52
C TYR A 72 -18.53 -18.94 -1.08
N LYS A 73 -18.03 -20.13 -1.39
CA LYS A 73 -18.56 -21.40 -0.91
C LYS A 73 -17.71 -21.91 0.24
N GLY A 74 -18.35 -22.51 1.24
CA GLY A 74 -17.67 -23.07 2.41
C GLY A 74 -17.04 -21.99 3.31
N LYS A 75 -15.83 -22.25 3.82
CA LYS A 75 -15.07 -21.35 4.70
C LYS A 75 -13.68 -21.11 4.11
N PRO A 76 -13.46 -20.06 3.34
CA PRO A 76 -12.13 -19.74 2.81
C PRO A 76 -11.19 -19.35 3.96
N TYR A 77 -9.91 -19.71 3.83
CA TYR A 77 -8.87 -19.21 4.74
C TYR A 77 -8.64 -17.72 4.46
N CYS A 78 -8.99 -16.87 5.42
CA CYS A 78 -8.89 -15.42 5.28
C CYS A 78 -7.68 -14.88 6.04
N PHE A 79 -6.81 -14.12 5.37
CA PHE A 79 -5.62 -13.56 5.97
C PHE A 79 -5.36 -12.10 5.56
N TYR A 80 -4.66 -11.39 6.44
CA TYR A 80 -4.19 -10.02 6.20
C TYR A 80 -2.66 -9.94 6.26
N VAL A 81 -2.05 -9.20 5.32
CA VAL A 81 -0.60 -8.91 5.33
C VAL A 81 -0.37 -7.41 5.28
N ALA A 82 0.26 -6.88 6.32
CA ALA A 82 0.73 -5.50 6.35
C ALA A 82 2.14 -5.39 5.78
N THR A 83 2.39 -4.47 4.86
CA THR A 83 3.75 -3.99 4.61
C THR A 83 3.98 -2.70 5.39
N CYS A 84 5.08 -2.61 6.13
CA CYS A 84 5.33 -1.47 7.02
C CYS A 84 6.83 -1.13 7.09
N GLY A 85 7.14 0.11 7.43
CA GLY A 85 8.51 0.55 7.64
C GLY A 85 9.10 0.04 8.97
N SER A 86 8.40 0.27 10.06
CA SER A 86 8.81 -0.06 11.42
C SER A 86 7.84 -1.00 12.11
N THR A 87 6.56 -0.65 12.19
CA THR A 87 5.51 -1.40 12.88
C THR A 87 4.24 -1.48 12.04
N PRO A 88 3.50 -2.59 12.08
CA PRO A 88 2.20 -2.71 11.42
C PRO A 88 1.09 -1.91 12.11
N GLY A 89 1.35 -1.32 13.26
CA GLY A 89 0.34 -0.59 14.04
C GLY A 89 -0.83 -1.47 14.45
N SER A 90 -2.05 -0.97 14.31
CA SER A 90 -3.30 -1.70 14.49
C SER A 90 -3.96 -2.11 13.17
N SER A 91 -3.21 -2.10 12.03
CA SER A 91 -3.79 -2.37 10.71
C SER A 91 -4.48 -3.73 10.63
N GLY A 92 -3.93 -4.78 11.27
CA GLY A 92 -4.54 -6.11 11.34
C GLY A 92 -5.86 -6.12 12.12
N SER A 93 -5.94 -5.42 13.25
CA SER A 93 -7.17 -5.31 14.03
C SER A 93 -8.24 -4.51 13.27
N ILE A 94 -7.86 -3.44 12.58
CA ILE A 94 -8.79 -2.67 11.73
C ILE A 94 -9.31 -3.54 10.57
N ALA A 95 -8.42 -4.28 9.89
CA ALA A 95 -8.82 -5.20 8.83
C ALA A 95 -9.78 -6.29 9.34
N LYS A 96 -9.50 -6.84 10.54
CA LYS A 96 -10.37 -7.83 11.18
C LYS A 96 -11.79 -7.31 11.41
N ASP A 97 -11.91 -6.09 11.93
CA ASP A 97 -13.22 -5.49 12.18
C ASP A 97 -14.01 -5.27 10.89
N LEU A 98 -13.34 -4.73 9.84
CA LEU A 98 -13.98 -4.49 8.54
C LEU A 98 -14.42 -5.79 7.87
N LEU A 99 -13.60 -6.85 7.90
CA LEU A 99 -13.91 -8.14 7.33
C LEU A 99 -15.03 -8.85 8.10
N LYS A 100 -15.05 -8.73 9.44
CA LYS A 100 -16.12 -9.25 10.28
C LYS A 100 -17.49 -8.66 9.88
N ASN A 101 -17.55 -7.38 9.57
CA ASN A 101 -18.76 -6.70 9.09
C ASN A 101 -19.23 -7.22 7.71
N LYS A 102 -18.37 -7.97 7.01
CA LYS A 102 -18.66 -8.65 5.72
C LYS A 102 -18.93 -10.15 5.89
N GLY A 103 -19.08 -10.64 7.11
CA GLY A 103 -19.26 -12.06 7.40
C GLY A 103 -17.99 -12.91 7.29
N LEU A 104 -16.81 -12.28 7.06
CA LEU A 104 -15.53 -12.97 6.97
C LEU A 104 -14.81 -12.98 8.31
N SER A 105 -14.40 -14.17 8.76
CA SER A 105 -13.50 -14.33 9.90
C SER A 105 -12.06 -14.23 9.43
N LEU A 106 -11.30 -13.27 9.96
CA LEU A 106 -9.87 -13.18 9.67
C LEU A 106 -9.10 -14.23 10.49
N ASP A 107 -8.57 -15.24 9.80
CA ASP A 107 -7.89 -16.38 10.42
C ASP A 107 -6.45 -16.04 10.83
N ALA A 108 -5.73 -15.23 10.02
CA ALA A 108 -4.34 -14.87 10.34
C ALA A 108 -3.97 -13.45 9.92
N CYS A 109 -3.03 -12.85 10.68
CA CYS A 109 -2.41 -11.57 10.36
C CYS A 109 -0.88 -11.70 10.33
N PHE A 110 -0.25 -11.06 9.34
CA PHE A 110 1.20 -11.04 9.16
C PHE A 110 1.71 -9.63 8.88
N ASP A 111 2.99 -9.38 9.13
CA ASP A 111 3.67 -8.17 8.67
C ASP A 111 4.95 -8.48 7.91
N ILE A 112 5.25 -7.66 6.92
CA ILE A 112 6.53 -7.64 6.21
C ILE A 112 7.14 -6.24 6.31
N LYS A 113 8.31 -6.14 6.94
CA LYS A 113 9.02 -4.86 7.03
C LYS A 113 9.69 -4.54 5.71
N MET A 114 9.31 -3.42 5.10
CA MET A 114 9.79 -2.91 3.81
C MET A 114 10.40 -1.51 3.97
N PRO A 115 11.15 -0.98 2.98
CA PRO A 115 11.55 0.42 2.99
C PRO A 115 10.34 1.33 3.23
N ASP A 116 10.45 2.25 4.21
CA ASP A 116 9.36 3.17 4.50
C ASP A 116 9.35 4.31 3.49
N THR A 117 8.26 4.46 2.79
CA THR A 117 8.12 5.44 1.71
C THR A 117 7.52 6.77 2.16
N TRP A 118 7.36 6.98 3.46
CA TRP A 118 7.02 8.28 4.02
C TRP A 118 8.29 9.15 4.15
N THR A 119 8.82 9.60 3.00
CA THR A 119 10.09 10.38 2.92
C THR A 119 10.01 11.75 3.59
N VAL A 120 8.87 12.13 4.12
CA VAL A 120 8.77 13.28 5.03
C VAL A 120 9.60 13.07 6.30
N ILE A 121 9.80 11.81 6.70
CA ILE A 121 10.57 11.42 7.91
C ILE A 121 11.70 10.47 7.57
N PHE A 122 11.47 9.50 6.65
CA PHE A 122 12.39 8.40 6.42
C PHE A 122 13.30 8.65 5.21
N ASP A 123 14.60 8.58 5.46
CA ASP A 123 15.62 8.73 4.42
C ASP A 123 15.82 7.43 3.62
N LEU A 124 15.57 7.51 2.32
CA LEU A 124 15.74 6.44 1.32
C LEU A 124 16.92 6.71 0.36
N SER A 125 17.71 7.76 0.59
CA SER A 125 18.86 8.10 -0.25
C SER A 125 19.99 7.06 -0.14
N ASN A 126 20.12 6.43 1.03
CA ASN A 126 21.12 5.39 1.27
C ASN A 126 20.68 4.03 0.68
N LYS A 127 21.07 3.78 -0.57
CA LYS A 127 20.73 2.56 -1.31
C LYS A 127 21.17 1.28 -0.59
N LYS A 128 22.36 1.26 0.04
CA LYS A 128 22.86 0.09 0.78
C LYS A 128 21.92 -0.28 1.96
N LYS A 129 21.39 0.72 2.67
CA LYS A 129 20.40 0.48 3.75
C LYS A 129 19.07 -0.06 3.19
N VAL A 130 18.62 0.49 2.06
CA VAL A 130 17.42 0.04 1.35
C VAL A 130 17.58 -1.42 0.93
N ASP A 131 18.66 -1.77 0.23
CA ASP A 131 18.93 -3.12 -0.26
C ASP A 131 19.04 -4.15 0.89
N LYS A 132 19.74 -3.79 1.98
CA LYS A 132 19.81 -4.63 3.18
C LYS A 132 18.42 -4.91 3.77
N LYS A 133 17.52 -3.92 3.72
CA LYS A 133 16.14 -4.08 4.21
C LYS A 133 15.35 -5.00 3.28
N LEU A 134 15.48 -4.84 1.97
CA LEU A 134 14.83 -5.70 0.97
C LEU A 134 15.26 -7.16 1.11
N LEU A 135 16.55 -7.44 1.26
CA LEU A 135 17.06 -8.80 1.50
C LEU A 135 16.45 -9.46 2.77
N LYS A 136 16.25 -8.67 3.83
CA LYS A 136 15.56 -9.15 5.04
C LYS A 136 14.08 -9.40 4.78
N SER A 137 13.45 -8.55 3.98
CA SER A 137 12.05 -8.70 3.58
C SER A 137 11.84 -9.98 2.79
N ASP A 138 12.70 -10.28 1.82
CA ASP A 138 12.61 -11.49 0.99
C ASP A 138 12.71 -12.78 1.83
N LYS A 139 13.58 -12.80 2.85
CA LYS A 139 13.65 -13.93 3.80
C LYS A 139 12.33 -14.10 4.57
N LYS A 140 11.71 -13.00 5.01
CA LYS A 140 10.41 -13.04 5.69
C LYS A 140 9.28 -13.46 4.76
N ILE A 141 9.29 -13.02 3.50
CA ILE A 141 8.30 -13.43 2.49
C ILE A 141 8.38 -14.93 2.24
N LYS A 142 9.57 -15.51 2.12
CA LYS A 142 9.73 -16.97 2.01
C LYS A 142 9.13 -17.73 3.21
N LYS A 143 9.31 -17.18 4.43
CA LYS A 143 8.65 -17.76 5.63
C LYS A 143 7.14 -17.62 5.53
N LEU A 144 6.64 -16.46 5.12
CA LEU A 144 5.20 -16.21 4.92
C LEU A 144 4.59 -17.20 3.91
N GLN A 145 5.26 -17.48 2.79
CA GLN A 145 4.80 -18.49 1.82
C GLN A 145 4.56 -19.84 2.47
N CYS A 146 5.50 -20.31 3.31
CA CYS A 146 5.35 -21.58 4.03
C CYS A 146 4.18 -21.54 5.05
N GLN A 147 4.02 -20.42 5.74
CA GLN A 147 2.94 -20.21 6.70
C GLN A 147 1.56 -20.22 6.03
N LEU A 148 1.43 -19.53 4.89
CA LEU A 148 0.18 -19.48 4.11
C LEU A 148 -0.19 -20.85 3.51
N ARG A 149 0.80 -21.63 3.01
CA ARG A 149 0.55 -23.00 2.53
C ARG A 149 0.01 -23.93 3.63
N ARG A 150 0.44 -23.71 4.88
CA ARG A 150 -0.03 -24.47 6.05
C ARG A 150 -1.30 -23.90 6.66
N GLN A 151 -1.82 -22.79 6.13
CA GLN A 151 -2.99 -22.08 6.65
C GLN A 151 -2.91 -21.82 8.15
N ILE A 152 -1.75 -21.39 8.65
CA ILE A 152 -1.59 -21.14 10.08
C ILE A 152 -2.49 -20.00 10.53
N THR A 153 -3.05 -20.10 11.72
CA THR A 153 -3.98 -19.13 12.30
C THR A 153 -3.32 -18.26 13.37
N GLY A 154 -3.94 -17.13 13.70
CA GLY A 154 -3.50 -16.25 14.77
C GLY A 154 -2.79 -14.99 14.28
N ASN A 155 -2.35 -14.19 15.25
CA ASN A 155 -1.63 -12.95 14.98
C ASN A 155 -0.12 -13.20 14.98
N HIS A 156 0.50 -13.10 13.81
CA HIS A 156 1.95 -13.26 13.59
C HIS A 156 2.64 -11.94 13.26
N MET A 157 1.95 -10.82 13.51
CA MET A 157 2.54 -9.50 13.38
C MET A 157 3.56 -9.24 14.50
N GLY A 158 4.54 -8.40 14.20
CA GLY A 158 5.47 -7.90 15.21
C GLY A 158 4.77 -7.00 16.23
N LEU A 159 5.54 -6.14 16.89
CA LEU A 159 5.01 -5.21 17.89
C LEU A 159 3.91 -4.33 17.27
N THR A 160 2.70 -4.48 17.77
CA THR A 160 1.52 -3.71 17.35
C THR A 160 1.32 -2.48 18.25
N THR A 161 0.58 -1.52 17.76
CA THR A 161 0.22 -0.31 18.52
C THR A 161 -1.17 -0.51 19.16
N PRO A 162 -1.43 -0.07 20.38
CA PRO A 162 -2.76 -0.07 20.97
C PRO A 162 -3.76 0.65 20.08
N ARG A 163 -5.00 0.14 19.99
CA ARG A 163 -6.02 0.62 19.05
C ARG A 163 -6.31 2.11 19.22
N PHE A 164 -6.46 2.61 20.45
CA PHE A 164 -6.75 4.01 20.72
C PHE A 164 -5.65 4.95 20.21
N VAL A 165 -4.37 4.51 20.26
CA VAL A 165 -3.25 5.26 19.71
C VAL A 165 -3.34 5.29 18.18
N ALA A 166 -3.58 4.15 17.57
CA ALA A 166 -3.74 4.06 16.11
C ALA A 166 -4.92 4.92 15.62
N ASP A 167 -6.05 4.91 16.33
CA ASP A 167 -7.24 5.70 15.98
C ASP A 167 -6.95 7.21 16.05
N HIS A 168 -6.18 7.69 17.03
CA HIS A 168 -5.74 9.08 17.10
C HIS A 168 -4.91 9.48 15.86
N TYR A 169 -3.93 8.65 15.47
CA TYR A 169 -3.11 8.93 14.30
C TYR A 169 -3.87 8.75 12.98
N GLN A 170 -4.80 7.82 12.91
CA GLN A 170 -5.71 7.66 11.77
C GLN A 170 -6.62 8.90 11.61
N ASN A 171 -7.13 9.45 12.70
CA ASN A 171 -7.90 10.70 12.66
C ASN A 171 -7.03 11.87 12.14
N THR A 172 -5.78 11.95 12.57
CA THR A 172 -4.82 12.96 12.05
C THR A 172 -4.54 12.74 10.57
N TYR A 173 -4.37 11.49 10.14
CA TYR A 173 -4.20 11.13 8.75
C TYR A 173 -5.40 11.57 7.91
N ASP A 174 -6.60 11.19 8.32
CA ASP A 174 -7.82 11.46 7.57
C ASP A 174 -8.14 12.96 7.48
N ASN A 175 -7.91 13.74 8.54
CA ASN A 175 -8.35 15.14 8.59
C ASN A 175 -7.26 16.17 8.24
N LYS A 176 -5.97 15.83 8.38
CA LYS A 176 -4.87 16.78 8.19
C LYS A 176 -3.88 16.36 7.12
N VAL A 177 -3.39 15.09 7.17
CA VAL A 177 -2.30 14.64 6.32
C VAL A 177 -2.73 14.47 4.88
N ARG A 178 -3.91 13.91 4.64
CA ARG A 178 -4.46 13.60 3.31
C ARG A 178 -4.82 14.82 2.46
N LYS A 179 -4.82 16.03 3.02
CA LYS A 179 -5.13 17.25 2.28
C LYS A 179 -4.14 17.48 1.16
N THR A 180 -4.61 17.58 -0.07
CA THR A 180 -3.76 17.73 -1.27
C THR A 180 -3.02 19.06 -1.30
N ARG A 181 -3.50 20.08 -0.59
CA ARG A 181 -2.77 21.35 -0.36
C ARG A 181 -1.41 21.17 0.33
N ASN A 182 -1.14 19.99 0.91
CA ASN A 182 0.17 19.64 1.44
C ASN A 182 1.17 19.25 0.34
N LEU A 183 0.72 19.12 -0.91
CA LEU A 183 1.57 18.78 -2.04
C LEU A 183 1.81 20.00 -2.91
N SER A 184 3.04 20.14 -3.37
CA SER A 184 3.46 21.23 -4.24
C SER A 184 4.29 20.71 -5.42
N VAL A 185 4.42 21.52 -6.45
CA VAL A 185 5.22 21.22 -7.64
C VAL A 185 6.19 22.35 -7.92
N SER A 186 7.46 22.01 -8.17
CA SER A 186 8.50 22.97 -8.52
C SER A 186 8.56 23.28 -10.03
N ASN A 187 9.36 24.26 -10.38
CA ASN A 187 9.59 24.66 -11.78
C ASN A 187 10.38 23.60 -12.58
N SER A 188 11.02 22.63 -11.95
CA SER A 188 11.67 21.50 -12.62
C SER A 188 10.69 20.53 -13.28
N CYS A 189 9.38 20.69 -13.05
CA CYS A 189 8.34 19.86 -13.67
C CYS A 189 8.32 20.01 -15.19
N ILE A 190 8.39 18.90 -15.91
CA ILE A 190 8.37 18.83 -17.39
C ILE A 190 6.99 18.47 -17.95
N GLY A 191 5.95 18.38 -17.14
CA GLY A 191 4.59 18.09 -17.61
C GLY A 191 4.36 16.67 -18.14
N CYS A 192 5.19 15.69 -17.80
CA CYS A 192 5.16 14.34 -18.37
C CYS A 192 3.92 13.50 -18.02
N GLY A 193 3.07 13.92 -17.08
CA GLY A 193 1.82 13.25 -16.70
C GLY A 193 1.95 11.96 -15.89
N ILE A 194 3.17 11.47 -15.58
CA ILE A 194 3.37 10.21 -14.84
C ILE A 194 2.65 10.22 -13.48
N CYS A 195 2.64 11.37 -12.78
CA CYS A 195 1.97 11.55 -11.50
C CYS A 195 0.45 11.37 -11.60
N ALA A 196 -0.19 11.92 -12.63
CA ALA A 196 -1.63 11.80 -12.88
C ALA A 196 -1.98 10.36 -13.29
N LYS A 197 -1.24 9.78 -14.24
CA LYS A 197 -1.46 8.41 -14.75
C LYS A 197 -1.42 7.36 -13.63
N ASN A 198 -0.54 7.53 -12.63
CA ASN A 198 -0.33 6.57 -11.56
C ASN A 198 -1.05 6.95 -10.25
N CYS A 199 -1.91 7.96 -10.26
CA CYS A 199 -2.67 8.34 -9.07
C CYS A 199 -3.77 7.31 -8.77
N PRO A 200 -3.73 6.61 -7.62
CA PRO A 200 -4.67 5.53 -7.32
C PRO A 200 -6.11 6.02 -7.09
N VAL A 201 -6.29 7.31 -6.86
CA VAL A 201 -7.60 7.96 -6.65
C VAL A 201 -7.88 9.06 -7.68
N GLN A 202 -7.10 9.13 -8.76
CA GLN A 202 -7.29 10.09 -9.86
C GLN A 202 -7.41 11.55 -9.39
N ALA A 203 -6.71 11.91 -8.31
CA ALA A 203 -6.76 13.25 -7.72
C ALA A 203 -5.88 14.28 -8.45
N ILE A 204 -5.26 13.94 -9.58
CA ILE A 204 -4.30 14.79 -10.29
C ILE A 204 -4.70 14.92 -11.75
N GLU A 205 -4.83 16.14 -12.24
CA GLU A 205 -4.92 16.49 -13.66
C GLU A 205 -3.67 17.24 -14.12
N ILE A 206 -3.39 17.22 -15.40
CA ILE A 206 -2.33 18.04 -16.00
C ILE A 206 -3.00 19.26 -16.65
N LYS A 207 -2.70 20.46 -16.12
CA LYS A 207 -3.14 21.75 -16.65
C LYS A 207 -1.90 22.61 -16.92
N ASP A 208 -1.81 23.23 -18.07
CA ASP A 208 -0.67 24.06 -18.48
C ASP A 208 0.69 23.39 -18.25
N LYS A 209 0.79 22.11 -18.62
CA LYS A 209 1.98 21.25 -18.44
C LYS A 209 2.42 21.09 -16.98
N LYS A 210 1.52 21.33 -16.01
CA LYS A 210 1.80 21.11 -14.57
C LYS A 210 0.72 20.24 -13.93
N PRO A 211 1.04 19.42 -12.92
CA PRO A 211 0.05 18.68 -12.15
C PRO A 211 -0.72 19.62 -11.23
N VAL A 212 -2.04 19.50 -11.26
CA VAL A 212 -2.97 20.18 -10.38
C VAL A 212 -3.76 19.12 -9.61
N TRP A 213 -3.82 19.24 -8.30
CA TRP A 213 -4.65 18.37 -7.48
C TRP A 213 -6.07 18.88 -7.47
N ILE A 214 -6.99 18.12 -8.08
CA ILE A 214 -8.40 18.46 -8.27
C ILE A 214 -9.32 18.04 -7.12
N ALA A 215 -8.83 17.18 -6.22
CA ALA A 215 -9.56 16.74 -5.03
C ALA A 215 -8.94 17.36 -3.78
N GLU A 216 -9.77 17.70 -2.77
CA GLU A 216 -9.28 18.22 -1.48
C GLU A 216 -8.43 17.19 -0.73
N PHE A 217 -8.82 15.92 -0.82
CA PHE A 217 -8.15 14.80 -0.15
C PHE A 217 -7.68 13.76 -1.15
N CYS A 218 -6.50 13.19 -0.90
CA CYS A 218 -6.03 12.00 -1.60
C CYS A 218 -5.64 10.89 -0.60
N VAL A 219 -5.03 9.81 -1.05
CA VAL A 219 -4.53 8.73 -0.16
C VAL A 219 -3.24 9.15 0.55
N MET A 220 -2.60 10.22 0.10
CA MET A 220 -1.26 10.67 0.53
C MET A 220 -0.20 9.54 0.51
N CYS A 221 -0.27 8.74 -0.54
CA CYS A 221 0.64 7.61 -0.75
C CYS A 221 2.01 8.00 -1.28
N LEU A 222 2.22 9.26 -1.62
CA LEU A 222 3.43 9.84 -2.24
C LEU A 222 3.88 9.14 -3.54
N GLY A 223 3.02 8.32 -4.15
CA GLY A 223 3.34 7.64 -5.42
C GLY A 223 3.69 8.61 -6.55
N CYS A 224 3.07 9.77 -6.60
CA CYS A 224 3.38 10.86 -7.53
C CYS A 224 4.78 11.44 -7.30
N LEU A 225 5.19 11.64 -6.04
CA LEU A 225 6.51 12.10 -5.65
C LEU A 225 7.57 11.05 -6.02
N HIS A 226 7.36 9.80 -5.63
CA HIS A 226 8.34 8.73 -5.83
C HIS A 226 8.58 8.37 -7.30
N ARG A 227 7.62 8.63 -8.19
CA ARG A 227 7.74 8.36 -9.64
C ARG A 227 8.11 9.57 -10.47
N CYS A 228 8.24 10.75 -9.87
CA CYS A 228 8.57 11.95 -10.62
C CYS A 228 10.02 11.90 -11.13
N PRO A 229 10.28 11.85 -12.46
CA PRO A 229 11.63 11.73 -12.99
C PRO A 229 12.49 12.98 -12.77
N LYS A 230 11.85 14.10 -12.43
CA LYS A 230 12.50 15.39 -12.16
C LYS A 230 12.49 15.78 -10.69
N HIS A 231 12.07 14.87 -9.78
CA HIS A 231 11.93 15.18 -8.35
C HIS A 231 11.12 16.48 -8.08
N ALA A 232 10.14 16.77 -8.95
CA ALA A 232 9.44 18.07 -8.95
C ALA A 232 8.27 18.13 -7.98
N ILE A 233 7.90 17.04 -7.30
CA ILE A 233 6.76 17.00 -6.39
C ILE A 233 7.26 16.89 -4.97
N TYR A 234 6.75 17.76 -4.10
CA TYR A 234 7.15 17.89 -2.71
C TYR A 234 5.96 17.78 -1.76
N TYR A 235 6.24 17.47 -0.51
CA TYR A 235 5.30 17.55 0.59
C TYR A 235 5.64 18.74 1.46
N ARG A 236 4.71 19.70 1.65
CA ARG A 236 4.87 20.96 2.38
C ARG A 236 6.03 21.82 1.81
N ASP A 237 7.03 22.18 2.65
CA ASP A 237 8.19 23.00 2.27
C ASP A 237 9.23 22.28 1.41
N GLY A 238 9.06 20.97 1.23
CA GLY A 238 9.93 20.16 0.38
C GLY A 238 11.26 19.73 0.97
N LYS A 239 11.76 20.37 2.01
CA LYS A 239 13.11 20.17 2.54
C LYS A 239 13.44 18.71 2.83
N ALA A 240 12.58 18.02 3.59
CA ALA A 240 12.79 16.61 3.91
C ALA A 240 12.61 15.71 2.69
N THR A 241 11.59 15.92 1.87
CA THR A 241 11.31 15.06 0.72
C THR A 241 12.35 15.17 -0.39
N ASP A 242 13.03 16.30 -0.50
CA ASP A 242 14.11 16.51 -1.46
C ASP A 242 15.37 15.73 -1.05
N SER A 243 15.79 15.86 0.21
CA SER A 243 17.00 15.21 0.73
C SER A 243 16.86 13.70 0.92
N HIS A 244 15.66 13.19 1.25
CA HIS A 244 15.43 11.79 1.59
C HIS A 244 15.27 10.87 0.37
N GLY A 245 15.31 11.42 -0.84
CA GLY A 245 15.29 10.68 -2.08
C GLY A 245 13.96 10.04 -2.45
N GLN A 246 13.97 9.36 -3.57
CA GLN A 246 12.82 8.64 -4.11
C GLN A 246 13.03 7.13 -4.07
N TYR A 247 11.92 6.40 -4.02
CA TYR A 247 11.93 4.95 -4.02
C TYR A 247 10.71 4.38 -4.74
N THR A 248 10.97 3.46 -5.65
CA THR A 248 9.99 2.46 -6.11
C THR A 248 10.64 1.09 -5.97
N TYR A 249 9.85 0.06 -5.68
CA TYR A 249 10.40 -1.30 -5.61
C TYR A 249 11.05 -1.64 -6.96
N PRO A 250 12.29 -2.15 -6.99
CA PRO A 250 12.97 -2.46 -8.24
C PRO A 250 12.26 -3.61 -8.94
N ASN A 251 11.58 -3.30 -10.06
CA ASN A 251 10.87 -4.30 -10.86
C ASN A 251 11.86 -5.26 -11.52
N LYS A 252 11.70 -6.55 -11.32
CA LYS A 252 12.45 -7.60 -12.05
C LYS A 252 12.28 -7.48 -13.58
N ARG A 253 11.18 -6.86 -14.05
CA ARG A 253 10.92 -6.63 -15.49
C ARG A 253 11.94 -5.71 -16.17
N LYS A 254 12.58 -4.78 -15.45
CA LYS A 254 13.64 -3.94 -16.03
C LYS A 254 14.97 -4.67 -16.24
N LYS A 255 15.17 -5.87 -15.68
CA LYS A 255 16.38 -6.68 -15.94
C LYS A 255 16.33 -7.50 -17.22
N MET A 256 15.15 -7.70 -17.83
CA MET A 256 15.00 -8.46 -19.08
C MET A 256 14.96 -7.57 -20.34
N GLU A 257 14.95 -6.24 -20.19
CA GLU A 257 14.96 -5.30 -21.33
C GLU A 257 16.35 -4.69 -21.57
N THR A 258 17.37 -5.12 -20.81
CA THR A 258 18.76 -4.67 -20.94
C THR A 258 19.77 -5.82 -21.15
N GLU A 259 19.29 -7.02 -21.44
CA GLU A 259 20.03 -8.14 -22.00
C GLU A 259 19.43 -8.44 -23.40
#